data_1b007022b66f7a1c544d057e80770ee3
#
_entry.id   1b007022b66f7a1c544d057e80770ee3
#
_cell.length_a   1.000
_cell.length_b   1.000
_cell.length_c   1.000
_cell.angle_alpha   90.00
_cell.angle_beta   90.00
_cell.angle_gamma   90.00
#
_symmetry.space_group_name_H-M   'P 1'
#
loop_
_entity.id
_entity.type
_entity.pdbx_description
1 polymer ?
#
loop_
_entity_poly.entity_id
_entity_poly.type
_entity_poly.pdbx_seq_one_letter_code
_entity_poly.pdbx_strand_id
1 'polypeptide(L)' 'MNTKIEIIDVLQKLYWEVDEIENPYDKYNNNQAYYGFIKGIQAVKDVIANETLEQITKGDNNGTQV' A
#
# COMPACT_ATOMS: atom_id res chain seq x y z
N MET A 1 -9.47 2.92 23.31
CA MET A 1 -8.62 2.43 22.27
C MET A 1 -9.19 2.72 20.90
N ASN A 2 -8.38 3.09 19.94
CA ASN A 2 -8.90 3.48 18.65
C ASN A 2 -8.48 2.46 17.62
N THR A 3 -9.33 1.51 17.35
CA THR A 3 -9.05 0.43 16.43
C THR A 3 -8.76 0.93 15.02
N LYS A 4 -9.44 2.00 14.63
CA LYS A 4 -9.23 2.55 13.31
C LYS A 4 -7.81 3.08 13.15
N ILE A 5 -7.29 3.75 14.15
CA ILE A 5 -5.92 4.25 14.09
C ILE A 5 -4.94 3.08 14.04
N GLU A 6 -5.23 2.01 14.77
CA GLU A 6 -4.37 0.84 14.73
C GLU A 6 -4.35 0.21 13.35
N ILE A 7 -5.50 0.14 12.69
CA ILE A 7 -5.57 -0.41 11.35
C ILE A 7 -4.78 0.46 10.38
N ILE A 8 -4.93 1.77 10.48
CA ILE A 8 -4.22 2.68 9.59
C ILE A 8 -2.71 2.56 9.81
N ASP A 9 -2.28 2.44 11.06
CA ASP A 9 -0.85 2.28 11.34
C ASP A 9 -0.31 1.00 10.72
N VAL A 10 -1.05 -0.10 10.80
CA VAL A 10 -0.62 -1.35 10.19
C VAL A 10 -0.53 -1.21 8.68
N LEU A 11 -1.51 -0.55 8.07
CA LEU A 11 -1.50 -0.36 6.62
C LEU A 11 -0.32 0.50 6.18
N GLN A 12 -0.01 1.54 6.93
CA GLN A 12 1.14 2.37 6.60
C GLN A 12 2.44 1.58 6.73
N LYS A 13 2.54 0.77 7.75
CA LYS A 13 3.72 -0.05 7.92
C LYS A 13 3.88 -1.03 6.77
N LEU A 14 2.78 -1.65 6.35
CA LEU A 14 2.81 -2.57 5.22
C LEU A 14 3.22 -1.85 3.94
N TYR A 15 2.73 -0.65 3.74
CA TYR A 15 3.09 0.13 2.56
C TYR A 15 4.61 0.33 2.49
N TRP A 16 5.21 0.72 3.61
CA TRP A 16 6.64 0.96 3.62
C TRP A 16 7.43 -0.33 3.48
N GLU A 17 6.94 -1.42 4.07
CA GLU A 17 7.61 -2.71 3.92
C GLU A 17 7.58 -3.18 2.48
N VAL A 18 6.46 -3.00 1.80
CA VAL A 18 6.38 -3.35 0.38
C VAL A 18 7.30 -2.46 -0.44
N ASP A 19 7.34 -1.18 -0.12
CA ASP A 19 8.18 -0.24 -0.85
C ASP A 19 9.65 -0.57 -0.73
N GLU A 20 10.05 -1.24 0.36
CA GLU A 20 11.43 -1.58 0.60
C GLU A 20 11.83 -2.93 0.02
N ILE A 21 10.93 -3.65 -0.59
CA ILE A 21 11.27 -4.92 -1.21
C ILE A 21 12.23 -4.68 -2.36
N GLU A 22 13.35 -5.39 -2.33
CA GLU A 22 14.36 -5.21 -3.36
C GLU A 22 13.94 -5.94 -4.63
N ASN A 23 14.22 -5.32 -5.76
CA ASN A 23 13.95 -5.93 -7.04
C ASN A 23 15.01 -7.01 -7.29
N PRO A 24 14.61 -8.27 -7.45
CA PRO A 24 15.60 -9.34 -7.65
C PRO A 24 16.11 -9.45 -9.08
N TYR A 25 15.59 -8.62 -9.99
CA TYR A 25 15.97 -8.73 -11.39
C TYR A 25 16.97 -7.64 -11.76
N ASP A 26 17.81 -7.95 -12.74
CA ASP A 26 18.83 -7.02 -13.18
C ASP A 26 18.23 -6.12 -14.25
N LYS A 27 18.30 -4.83 -14.03
CA LYS A 27 17.74 -3.86 -14.95
C LYS A 27 18.31 -4.00 -16.35
N TYR A 28 19.59 -4.36 -16.45
CA TYR A 28 20.25 -4.40 -17.75
C TYR A 28 20.17 -5.74 -18.43
N ASN A 29 20.19 -6.83 -17.66
CA ASN A 29 20.16 -8.16 -18.22
C ASN A 29 18.77 -8.74 -18.32
N ASN A 30 17.84 -8.25 -17.54
CA ASN A 30 16.49 -8.82 -17.50
C ASN A 30 15.51 -7.69 -17.28
N ASN A 31 15.51 -6.75 -18.22
CA ASN A 31 14.77 -5.51 -18.00
C ASN A 31 13.26 -5.70 -18.00
N GLN A 32 12.73 -6.66 -18.75
CA GLN A 32 11.29 -6.87 -18.73
C GLN A 32 10.83 -7.33 -17.35
N ALA A 33 11.56 -8.27 -16.77
CA ALA A 33 11.23 -8.76 -15.43
C ALA A 33 11.44 -7.66 -14.40
N TYR A 34 12.50 -6.87 -14.58
CA TYR A 34 12.79 -5.78 -13.66
C TYR A 34 11.64 -4.77 -13.63
N TYR A 35 11.18 -4.33 -14.79
CA TYR A 35 10.10 -3.34 -14.84
C TYR A 35 8.75 -3.96 -14.48
N GLY A 36 8.56 -5.24 -14.81
CA GLY A 36 7.36 -5.95 -14.40
C GLY A 36 7.26 -6.05 -12.88
N PHE A 37 8.39 -6.29 -12.22
CA PHE A 37 8.44 -6.34 -10.77
C PHE A 37 8.06 -4.97 -10.18
N ILE A 38 8.60 -3.89 -10.75
CA ILE A 38 8.28 -2.56 -10.27
C ILE A 38 6.78 -2.28 -10.41
N LYS A 39 6.20 -2.66 -11.54
CA LYS A 39 4.76 -2.46 -11.74
C LYS A 39 3.95 -3.29 -10.75
N GLY A 40 4.39 -4.51 -10.48
CA GLY A 40 3.71 -5.34 -9.50
C GLY A 40 3.75 -4.76 -8.10
N ILE A 41 4.93 -4.26 -7.70
CA ILE A 41 5.06 -3.62 -6.40
C ILE A 41 4.18 -2.38 -6.33
N GLN A 42 4.13 -1.60 -7.41
CA GLN A 42 3.29 -0.41 -7.42
C GLN A 42 1.81 -0.78 -7.28
N ALA A 43 1.39 -1.86 -7.94
CA ALA A 43 0.01 -2.31 -7.82
C ALA A 43 -0.33 -2.70 -6.38
N VAL A 44 0.59 -3.37 -5.70
CA VAL A 44 0.37 -3.74 -4.30
C VAL A 44 0.31 -2.50 -3.42
N LYS A 45 1.20 -1.55 -3.65
CA LYS A 45 1.20 -0.31 -2.88
C LYS A 45 -0.10 0.45 -3.10
N ASP A 46 -0.62 0.44 -4.32
CA ASP A 46 -1.88 1.11 -4.62
C ASP A 46 -3.05 0.47 -3.86
N VAL A 47 -3.06 -0.85 -3.75
CA VAL A 47 -4.10 -1.54 -2.98
C VAL A 47 -4.05 -1.11 -1.52
N ILE A 48 -2.84 -1.07 -0.95
CA ILE A 48 -2.69 -0.67 0.44
C ILE A 48 -3.10 0.79 0.64
N ALA A 49 -2.71 1.66 -0.29
CA ALA A 49 -3.06 3.07 -0.20
C ALA A 49 -4.56 3.27 -0.30
N ASN A 50 -5.22 2.53 -1.20
CA ASN A 50 -6.66 2.63 -1.33
C ASN A 50 -7.37 2.15 -0.09
N GLU A 51 -6.87 1.08 0.51
CA GLU A 51 -7.47 0.59 1.75
C GLU A 51 -7.30 1.60 2.88
N THR A 52 -6.13 2.22 2.95
CA THR A 52 -5.87 3.25 3.95
C THR A 52 -6.87 4.40 3.79
N LEU A 53 -7.06 4.84 2.55
CA LEU A 53 -7.98 5.93 2.27
C LEU A 53 -9.41 5.54 2.64
N GLU A 54 -9.80 4.29 2.35
CA GLU A 54 -11.11 3.84 2.73
C GLU A 54 -11.31 3.88 4.23
N GLN A 55 -10.32 3.46 4.99
CA GLN A 55 -10.45 3.46 6.44
C GLN A 55 -10.60 4.89 6.97
N ILE A 56 -9.83 5.81 6.40
CA ILE A 56 -9.94 7.21 6.80
C ILE A 56 -11.31 7.77 6.45
N THR A 57 -11.77 7.47 5.24
CA THR A 57 -13.04 7.99 4.77
C THR A 57 -14.21 7.43 5.57
N LYS A 58 -14.16 6.13 5.87
CA LYS A 58 -15.21 5.53 6.68
C LYS A 58 -15.32 6.20 8.03
N GLY A 59 -14.19 6.52 8.61
CA GLY A 59 -14.21 7.19 9.88
C GLY A 59 -14.88 8.53 9.81
N ASP A 60 -14.60 9.26 8.76
CA ASP A 60 -15.24 10.56 8.58
C ASP A 60 -16.72 10.40 8.33
N ASN A 61 -17.08 9.43 7.51
CA ASN A 61 -18.45 9.24 7.15
C ASN A 61 -19.29 8.76 8.30
N ASN A 62 -18.70 8.03 9.21
CA ASN A 62 -19.47 7.54 10.30
C ASN A 62 -20.18 8.62 11.04
N GLY A 63 -19.56 9.70 11.23
CA GLY A 63 -20.18 10.76 11.96
C GLY A 63 -21.18 11.53 11.17
N THR A 64 -21.04 11.50 9.87
CA THR A 64 -21.87 12.34 9.05
C THR A 64 -22.88 11.60 8.28
N GLN A 65 -22.85 10.33 8.39
CA GLN A 65 -23.65 9.56 7.58
C GLN A 65 -25.05 9.71 7.88
N VAL A 66 -25.58 10.23 8.27
CA VAL A 66 -26.89 10.30 8.64
C VAL A 66 -27.86 10.68 7.66
#